data_9afebdacfd562952b800d5aa3ab12ef7
#
_entry.id   9afebdacfd562952b800d5aa3ab12ef7
#
_cell.length_a   1.000
_cell.length_b   1.000
_cell.length_c   1.000
_cell.angle_alpha   90.00
_cell.angle_beta   90.00
_cell.angle_gamma   90.00
#
_symmetry.space_group_name_H-M   'P 1'
#
loop_
_entity.id
_entity.type
_entity.pdbx_description
1 polymer ?
#
loop_
_entity_poly.entity_id
_entity_poly.type
_entity_poly.pdbx_seq_one_letter_code
_entity_poly.pdbx_strand_id
1 'polypeptide(L)'
;MRRKNMKKTAALFLLSVGINCMTAQDIVPVYEFDIDVQNVGAPIQSTMYGIFFEDINFGADGGLYAELIKNRSFEFENPWGGWEPFGDASIAEKNPCFDKNPHYAHLTYAGQITGTGLENEGFKGIGIKANENYDFSLYARTETNNPIKLRIELVNRDNDIYETQHLDIKGKDWKKYSVILSPK
;
A
#
# COMPACT_ATOMS: atom_id res chain seq x y z
N MET A 1 -59.50 -16.53 91.58
CA MET A 1 -59.27 -15.56 90.51
C MET A 1 -57.94 -15.89 89.87
N ARG A 2 -57.90 -16.63 88.70
CA ARG A 2 -56.70 -17.14 88.04
C ARG A 2 -56.37 -16.28 86.84
N ARG A 3 -55.23 -15.53 86.88
CA ARG A 3 -54.74 -14.81 85.72
C ARG A 3 -54.03 -15.77 84.73
N LYS A 4 -54.51 -15.87 83.53
CA LYS A 4 -53.92 -16.57 82.37
C LYS A 4 -52.79 -15.70 81.78
N ASN A 5 -51.61 -16.18 81.83
CA ASN A 5 -50.48 -15.58 81.16
C ASN A 5 -50.55 -15.95 79.64
N MET A 6 -50.80 -14.98 78.81
CA MET A 6 -50.64 -15.12 77.37
C MET A 6 -49.19 -14.89 76.94
N LYS A 7 -48.52 -15.92 76.50
CA LYS A 7 -47.25 -15.80 75.83
C LYS A 7 -47.47 -15.27 74.41
N LYS A 8 -46.95 -14.08 74.15
CA LYS A 8 -46.92 -13.53 72.81
C LYS A 8 -45.73 -14.16 72.08
N THR A 9 -46.00 -15.02 71.10
CA THR A 9 -44.99 -15.55 70.14
C THR A 9 -44.86 -14.54 69.00
N ALA A 10 -43.74 -13.85 68.97
CA ALA A 10 -43.41 -12.97 67.82
C ALA A 10 -42.89 -13.85 66.71
N ALA A 11 -43.65 -13.98 65.64
CA ALA A 11 -43.17 -14.60 64.36
C ALA A 11 -42.35 -13.57 63.59
N LEU A 12 -41.06 -13.82 63.52
CA LEU A 12 -40.14 -13.02 62.67
C LEU A 12 -40.30 -13.47 61.22
N PHE A 13 -40.97 -12.66 60.41
CA PHE A 13 -41.03 -12.87 58.97
C PHE A 13 -39.77 -12.32 58.33
N LEU A 14 -38.85 -13.18 57.95
CA LEU A 14 -37.69 -12.84 57.11
C LEU A 14 -38.17 -12.69 55.65
N LEU A 15 -38.32 -11.46 55.21
CA LEU A 15 -38.58 -11.12 53.83
C LEU A 15 -37.25 -11.24 53.07
N SER A 16 -37.00 -12.37 52.41
CA SER A 16 -35.88 -12.50 51.50
C SER A 16 -36.22 -11.78 50.18
N VAL A 17 -35.70 -10.57 49.99
CA VAL A 17 -35.69 -9.89 48.72
C VAL A 17 -34.69 -10.57 47.84
N GLY A 18 -35.15 -11.48 47.01
CA GLY A 18 -34.31 -12.03 45.91
C GLY A 18 -34.04 -10.94 44.87
N ILE A 19 -32.84 -10.41 44.87
CA ILE A 19 -32.38 -9.56 43.75
C ILE A 19 -32.19 -10.50 42.58
N ASN A 20 -33.18 -10.59 41.69
CA ASN A 20 -33.01 -11.17 40.38
C ASN A 20 -32.12 -10.22 39.56
N CYS A 21 -30.85 -10.52 39.47
CA CYS A 21 -29.97 -9.89 38.50
C CYS A 21 -30.42 -10.37 37.13
N MET A 22 -31.31 -9.62 36.48
CA MET A 22 -31.59 -9.81 35.07
C MET A 22 -30.32 -9.43 34.30
N THR A 23 -29.53 -10.42 33.90
CA THR A 23 -28.57 -10.23 32.85
C THR A 23 -29.34 -9.91 31.59
N ALA A 24 -29.26 -8.68 31.12
CA ALA A 24 -29.71 -8.35 29.79
C ALA A 24 -28.85 -9.19 28.82
N GLN A 25 -29.42 -10.25 28.29
CA GLN A 25 -28.85 -10.91 27.14
C GLN A 25 -29.03 -9.92 25.98
N ASP A 26 -27.93 -9.48 25.39
CA ASP A 26 -27.96 -8.77 24.13
C ASP A 26 -28.65 -9.69 23.11
N ILE A 27 -29.91 -9.40 22.83
CA ILE A 27 -30.65 -10.08 21.79
C ILE A 27 -30.06 -9.56 20.48
N VAL A 28 -29.07 -10.27 19.92
CA VAL A 28 -28.60 -10.00 18.56
C VAL A 28 -29.79 -10.31 17.64
N PRO A 29 -30.32 -9.33 16.91
CA PRO A 29 -31.41 -9.57 16.01
C PRO A 29 -30.98 -10.55 14.91
N VAL A 30 -31.62 -11.70 14.84
CA VAL A 30 -31.43 -12.66 13.74
C VAL A 30 -32.33 -12.21 12.62
N TYR A 31 -31.72 -11.81 11.51
CA TYR A 31 -32.44 -11.50 10.27
C TYR A 31 -32.47 -12.76 9.41
N GLU A 32 -33.65 -13.19 9.06
CA GLU A 32 -33.88 -14.29 8.13
C GLU A 32 -34.27 -13.72 6.77
N PHE A 33 -33.57 -14.17 5.73
CA PHE A 33 -33.86 -13.82 4.35
C PHE A 33 -34.34 -15.08 3.63
N ASP A 34 -35.57 -15.07 3.14
CA ASP A 34 -36.06 -16.13 2.27
C ASP A 34 -35.88 -15.71 0.80
N ILE A 35 -35.08 -16.50 0.06
CA ILE A 35 -34.83 -16.26 -1.35
C ILE A 35 -35.58 -17.30 -2.18
N ASP A 36 -36.73 -16.88 -2.74
CA ASP A 36 -37.51 -17.73 -3.66
C ASP A 36 -36.86 -17.76 -5.06
N VAL A 37 -36.01 -18.74 -5.30
CA VAL A 37 -35.33 -18.93 -6.58
C VAL A 37 -36.25 -19.38 -7.72
N GLN A 38 -37.49 -19.78 -7.40
CA GLN A 38 -38.50 -20.20 -8.40
C GLN A 38 -39.25 -18.97 -8.96
N ASN A 39 -39.29 -17.89 -8.22
CA ASN A 39 -39.98 -16.67 -8.60
C ASN A 39 -38.95 -15.64 -9.09
N VAL A 40 -38.51 -15.79 -10.32
CA VAL A 40 -37.52 -14.90 -10.92
C VAL A 40 -38.12 -13.52 -11.14
N GLY A 41 -37.50 -12.50 -10.51
CA GLY A 41 -37.89 -11.10 -10.65
C GLY A 41 -37.56 -10.48 -12.01
N ALA A 42 -37.40 -9.18 -12.05
CA ALA A 42 -37.04 -8.46 -13.27
C ALA A 42 -35.67 -8.90 -13.80
N PRO A 43 -35.50 -9.01 -15.12
CA PRO A 43 -34.19 -9.34 -15.71
C PRO A 43 -33.16 -8.25 -15.38
N ILE A 44 -31.94 -8.66 -14.98
CA ILE A 44 -30.85 -7.75 -14.75
C ILE A 44 -30.30 -7.31 -16.11
N GLN A 45 -30.36 -6.02 -16.38
CA GLN A 45 -29.81 -5.45 -17.63
C GLN A 45 -28.27 -5.48 -17.58
N SER A 46 -27.65 -5.65 -18.74
CA SER A 46 -26.16 -5.65 -18.83
C SER A 46 -25.52 -4.35 -18.34
N THR A 47 -26.27 -3.24 -18.42
CA THR A 47 -25.83 -1.91 -17.94
C THR A 47 -25.90 -1.75 -16.41
N MET A 48 -26.46 -2.73 -15.67
CA MET A 48 -26.50 -2.72 -14.21
C MET A 48 -25.21 -3.24 -13.58
N TYR A 49 -24.34 -3.85 -14.37
CA TYR A 49 -23.03 -4.29 -13.92
C TYR A 49 -22.00 -3.19 -14.17
N GLY A 50 -21.26 -2.85 -13.15
CA GLY A 50 -20.20 -1.87 -13.21
C GLY A 50 -19.45 -1.84 -11.89
N ILE A 51 -18.33 -1.15 -11.91
CA ILE A 51 -17.59 -0.82 -10.72
C ILE A 51 -17.44 0.70 -10.64
N PHE A 52 -17.54 1.24 -9.45
CA PHE A 52 -17.06 2.56 -9.16
C PHE A 52 -15.56 2.44 -8.84
N PHE A 53 -14.76 3.20 -9.58
CA PHE A 53 -13.33 3.28 -9.34
C PHE A 53 -12.93 4.73 -9.12
N GLU A 54 -12.25 4.98 -8.02
CA GLU A 54 -11.66 6.27 -7.69
C GLU A 54 -10.24 6.04 -7.18
N ASP A 55 -9.28 6.82 -7.67
CA ASP A 55 -7.88 6.68 -7.26
C ASP A 55 -7.64 7.35 -5.89
N ILE A 56 -8.17 6.70 -4.87
CA ILE A 56 -7.95 7.09 -3.46
C ILE A 56 -6.93 6.14 -2.85
N ASN A 57 -6.02 6.69 -2.05
CA ASN A 57 -5.00 5.92 -1.31
C ASN A 57 -4.15 4.99 -2.19
N PHE A 58 -3.78 5.45 -3.38
CA PHE A 58 -3.03 4.66 -4.36
C PHE A 58 -3.79 3.42 -4.85
N GLY A 59 -5.08 3.57 -5.11
CA GLY A 59 -5.93 2.49 -5.62
C GLY A 59 -5.55 2.05 -7.04
N ALA A 60 -5.01 2.94 -7.85
CA ALA A 60 -4.48 2.62 -9.18
C ALA A 60 -3.01 2.18 -9.11
N ASP A 61 -2.09 3.13 -9.03
CA ASP A 61 -0.66 2.86 -8.89
C ASP A 61 -0.37 2.39 -7.45
N GLY A 62 0.26 1.23 -7.32
CA GLY A 62 0.46 0.55 -6.03
C GLY A 62 -0.73 -0.29 -5.56
N GLY A 63 -1.84 -0.30 -6.32
CA GLY A 63 -3.04 -1.10 -6.09
C GLY A 63 -3.36 -2.00 -7.27
N LEU A 64 -4.26 -1.56 -8.18
CA LEU A 64 -4.64 -2.35 -9.37
C LEU A 64 -3.49 -2.57 -10.35
N TYR A 65 -2.58 -1.62 -10.48
CA TYR A 65 -1.32 -1.81 -11.18
C TYR A 65 -0.30 -2.44 -10.26
N ALA A 66 0.41 -3.45 -10.75
CA ALA A 66 1.55 -4.06 -10.07
C ALA A 66 2.81 -3.16 -10.09
N GLU A 67 2.61 -1.84 -10.09
CA GLU A 67 3.68 -0.85 -10.02
C GLU A 67 4.14 -0.71 -8.57
N LEU A 68 5.43 -0.87 -8.34
CA LEU A 68 6.03 -0.78 -7.01
C LEU A 68 6.80 0.52 -6.80
N ILE A 69 7.08 1.26 -7.88
CA ILE A 69 7.81 2.53 -7.84
C ILE A 69 6.82 3.69 -7.74
N LYS A 70 6.84 4.38 -6.62
CA LYS A 70 6.03 5.57 -6.39
C LYS A 70 6.54 6.74 -7.24
N ASN A 71 5.63 7.49 -7.87
CA ASN A 71 5.98 8.63 -8.72
C ASN A 71 7.04 8.30 -9.79
N ARG A 72 6.84 7.19 -10.52
CA ARG A 72 7.78 6.67 -11.53
C ARG A 72 8.11 7.65 -12.66
N SER A 73 7.25 8.66 -12.88
CA SER A 73 7.38 9.66 -13.95
C SER A 73 7.85 11.03 -13.45
N PHE A 74 8.04 11.23 -12.15
CA PHE A 74 8.41 12.51 -11.53
C PHE A 74 7.38 13.64 -11.74
N GLU A 75 6.10 13.30 -12.01
CA GLU A 75 5.03 14.24 -12.34
C GLU A 75 4.15 14.63 -11.14
N PHE A 76 4.51 14.23 -9.90
CA PHE A 76 3.82 14.72 -8.73
C PHE A 76 4.08 16.23 -8.54
N GLU A 77 3.20 16.93 -7.83
CA GLU A 77 3.35 18.34 -7.49
C GLU A 77 4.76 18.65 -6.90
N ASN A 78 5.26 17.75 -6.04
CA ASN A 78 6.68 17.66 -5.72
C ASN A 78 7.29 16.54 -6.57
N PRO A 79 8.10 16.85 -7.59
CA PRO A 79 8.69 15.82 -8.44
C PRO A 79 9.56 14.79 -7.72
N TRP A 80 10.11 15.14 -6.55
CA TRP A 80 10.83 14.23 -5.68
C TRP A 80 9.93 13.42 -4.74
N GLY A 81 8.60 13.62 -4.77
CA GLY A 81 7.66 12.85 -3.93
C GLY A 81 7.79 11.34 -4.14
N GLY A 82 8.22 10.62 -3.11
CA GLY A 82 8.51 9.17 -3.19
C GLY A 82 9.95 8.83 -3.60
N TRP A 83 10.78 9.85 -3.89
CA TRP A 83 12.19 9.70 -4.23
C TRP A 83 13.07 10.44 -3.25
N GLU A 84 14.16 9.84 -2.86
CA GLU A 84 15.22 10.46 -2.08
C GLU A 84 16.49 10.52 -2.94
N PRO A 85 16.87 11.71 -3.46
CA PRO A 85 18.07 11.89 -4.23
C PRO A 85 19.31 11.98 -3.33
N PHE A 86 20.42 11.43 -3.78
CA PHE A 86 21.73 11.61 -3.16
C PHE A 86 22.81 11.94 -4.20
N GLY A 87 23.82 12.67 -3.78
CA GLY A 87 24.82 13.20 -4.67
C GLY A 87 24.31 14.36 -5.51
N ASP A 88 24.78 14.50 -6.75
CA ASP A 88 24.37 15.56 -7.67
C ASP A 88 23.20 15.08 -8.55
N ALA A 89 21.99 15.36 -8.09
CA ALA A 89 20.75 15.00 -8.74
C ALA A 89 19.81 16.20 -8.87
N SER A 90 19.15 16.34 -10.00
CA SER A 90 18.18 17.39 -10.28
C SER A 90 17.04 16.88 -11.15
N ILE A 91 15.90 17.57 -11.12
CA ILE A 91 14.81 17.34 -12.08
C ILE A 91 15.04 18.21 -13.31
N ALA A 92 14.88 17.62 -14.48
CA ALA A 92 15.02 18.28 -15.77
C ALA A 92 13.81 17.99 -16.67
N GLU A 93 13.58 18.89 -17.65
CA GLU A 93 12.48 18.81 -18.60
C GLU A 93 12.95 18.95 -20.06
N LYS A 94 14.23 19.30 -20.25
CA LYS A 94 14.77 19.55 -21.59
C LYS A 94 15.01 18.25 -22.36
N ASN A 95 14.43 18.13 -23.56
CA ASN A 95 14.46 16.92 -24.37
C ASN A 95 13.96 15.68 -23.59
N PRO A 96 12.69 15.70 -23.15
CA PRO A 96 12.12 14.63 -22.34
C PRO A 96 12.00 13.32 -23.11
N CYS A 97 11.81 12.21 -22.39
CA CYS A 97 11.50 10.93 -22.98
C CYS A 97 10.10 10.91 -23.59
N PHE A 98 9.16 11.60 -22.94
CA PHE A 98 7.75 11.68 -23.32
C PHE A 98 7.24 13.12 -23.19
N ASP A 99 6.59 13.63 -24.22
CA ASP A 99 6.06 14.99 -24.23
C ASP A 99 5.00 15.26 -23.15
N LYS A 100 4.22 14.23 -22.78
CA LYS A 100 3.16 14.34 -21.77
C LYS A 100 3.66 14.18 -20.34
N ASN A 101 4.83 13.60 -20.17
CA ASN A 101 5.51 13.41 -18.89
C ASN A 101 6.94 13.92 -19.06
N PRO A 102 7.14 15.25 -19.04
CA PRO A 102 8.43 15.84 -19.41
C PRO A 102 9.50 15.73 -18.33
N HIS A 103 9.11 15.52 -17.09
CA HIS A 103 10.07 15.47 -16.00
C HIS A 103 10.90 14.18 -15.99
N TYR A 104 12.19 14.32 -15.72
CA TYR A 104 13.09 13.20 -15.50
C TYR A 104 14.20 13.57 -14.52
N ALA A 105 14.76 12.60 -13.85
CA ALA A 105 15.92 12.79 -13.00
C ALA A 105 17.20 12.89 -13.83
N HIS A 106 17.95 13.97 -13.64
CA HIS A 106 19.28 14.19 -14.19
C HIS A 106 20.31 13.97 -13.10
N LEU A 107 21.21 13.01 -13.33
CA LEU A 107 22.26 12.61 -12.37
C LEU A 107 23.63 12.95 -12.92
N THR A 108 24.45 13.66 -12.13
CA THR A 108 25.83 13.98 -12.48
C THR A 108 26.79 13.21 -11.56
N TYR A 109 27.65 12.39 -12.14
CA TYR A 109 28.69 11.70 -11.40
C TYR A 109 30.08 12.21 -11.80
N ALA A 110 30.76 12.85 -10.86
CA ALA A 110 32.09 13.40 -11.02
C ALA A 110 33.15 12.68 -10.16
N GLY A 111 32.89 11.42 -9.79
CA GLY A 111 33.84 10.63 -8.98
C GLY A 111 33.66 10.80 -7.47
N GLN A 112 32.46 11.25 -7.01
CA GLN A 112 32.16 11.36 -5.57
C GLN A 112 32.21 9.98 -4.89
N ILE A 113 32.78 9.90 -3.69
CA ILE A 113 32.90 8.66 -2.92
C ILE A 113 31.52 8.07 -2.60
N THR A 114 30.57 8.92 -2.27
CA THR A 114 29.17 8.52 -1.94
C THR A 114 28.35 8.14 -3.16
N GLY A 115 28.88 8.39 -4.38
CA GLY A 115 28.13 8.18 -5.61
C GLY A 115 27.05 9.24 -5.86
N THR A 116 26.22 9.00 -6.87
CA THR A 116 25.03 9.79 -7.20
C THR A 116 23.92 8.82 -7.57
N GLY A 117 22.73 9.04 -7.06
CA GLY A 117 21.61 8.14 -7.32
C GLY A 117 20.31 8.59 -6.70
N LEU A 118 19.35 7.68 -6.74
CA LEU A 118 17.99 7.87 -6.25
C LEU A 118 17.55 6.64 -5.46
N GLU A 119 16.88 6.85 -4.35
CA GLU A 119 16.16 5.81 -3.63
C GLU A 119 14.65 6.04 -3.78
N ASN A 120 13.87 4.96 -3.95
CA ASN A 120 12.42 5.02 -4.01
C ASN A 120 11.79 4.27 -2.84
N GLU A 121 10.95 4.95 -2.07
CA GLU A 121 10.29 4.38 -0.90
C GLU A 121 9.14 3.42 -1.22
N GLY A 122 8.70 3.33 -2.48
CA GLY A 122 7.50 2.60 -2.88
C GLY A 122 6.23 3.19 -2.27
N PHE A 123 5.20 2.36 -2.17
CA PHE A 123 3.90 2.71 -1.59
C PHE A 123 3.80 2.20 -0.13
N LYS A 124 4.53 2.82 0.81
CA LYS A 124 4.77 2.37 2.21
C LYS A 124 5.75 1.20 2.29
N GLY A 125 6.79 1.24 1.49
CA GLY A 125 7.76 0.18 1.25
C GLY A 125 7.41 -0.63 0.00
N ILE A 126 8.42 -1.33 -0.51
CA ILE A 126 8.27 -2.28 -1.62
C ILE A 126 8.17 -3.69 -1.02
N GLY A 127 6.98 -4.30 -1.14
CA GLY A 127 6.77 -5.69 -0.68
C GLY A 127 7.47 -6.68 -1.60
N ILE A 128 8.56 -7.29 -1.12
CA ILE A 128 9.30 -8.31 -1.87
C ILE A 128 9.24 -9.66 -1.17
N LYS A 129 9.33 -10.74 -1.95
CA LYS A 129 9.42 -12.12 -1.46
C LYS A 129 10.68 -12.77 -2.01
N ALA A 130 11.34 -13.56 -1.17
CA ALA A 130 12.50 -14.33 -1.60
C ALA A 130 12.12 -15.31 -2.73
N ASN A 131 13.01 -15.45 -3.71
CA ASN A 131 12.87 -16.32 -4.89
C ASN A 131 11.73 -15.95 -5.86
N GLU A 132 11.12 -14.77 -5.72
CA GLU A 132 10.22 -14.21 -6.74
C GLU A 132 10.98 -13.29 -7.69
N ASN A 133 10.47 -13.13 -8.91
CA ASN A 133 11.07 -12.25 -9.92
C ASN A 133 10.34 -10.93 -9.99
N TYR A 134 11.13 -9.85 -10.03
CA TYR A 134 10.62 -8.48 -10.17
C TYR A 134 11.21 -7.86 -11.43
N ASP A 135 10.34 -7.48 -12.35
CA ASP A 135 10.73 -6.81 -13.59
C ASP A 135 11.00 -5.33 -13.30
N PHE A 136 12.25 -4.92 -13.38
CA PHE A 136 12.64 -3.52 -13.30
C PHE A 136 12.92 -2.97 -14.69
N SER A 137 12.38 -1.78 -15.00
CA SER A 137 12.70 -1.09 -16.24
C SER A 137 12.72 0.41 -16.07
N LEU A 138 13.57 1.07 -16.87
CA LEU A 138 13.65 2.51 -16.95
C LEU A 138 13.98 2.96 -18.37
N TYR A 139 13.62 4.21 -18.68
CA TYR A 139 14.16 4.91 -19.83
C TYR A 139 15.36 5.75 -19.39
N ALA A 140 16.46 5.63 -20.12
CA ALA A 140 17.66 6.39 -19.81
C ALA A 140 18.43 6.77 -21.09
N ARG A 141 19.26 7.79 -20.96
CA ARG A 141 20.26 8.24 -21.95
C ARG A 141 21.48 8.78 -21.25
N THR A 142 22.58 8.93 -21.94
CA THR A 142 23.75 9.63 -21.43
C THR A 142 23.99 10.92 -22.21
N GLU A 143 24.63 11.89 -21.60
CA GLU A 143 25.08 13.11 -22.31
C GLU A 143 26.43 12.91 -23.00
N THR A 144 27.15 11.86 -22.64
CA THR A 144 28.46 11.52 -23.17
C THR A 144 28.38 10.31 -24.12
N ASN A 145 29.45 10.08 -24.89
CA ASN A 145 29.58 8.87 -25.70
C ASN A 145 30.07 7.66 -24.90
N ASN A 146 30.50 7.86 -23.68
CA ASN A 146 30.97 6.79 -22.81
C ASN A 146 29.78 6.09 -22.13
N PRO A 147 29.79 4.75 -22.07
CA PRO A 147 28.79 4.01 -21.30
C PRO A 147 28.86 4.36 -19.81
N ILE A 148 27.72 4.43 -19.19
CA ILE A 148 27.59 4.57 -17.73
C ILE A 148 27.02 3.27 -17.18
N LYS A 149 27.71 2.69 -16.19
CA LYS A 149 27.18 1.53 -15.48
C LYS A 149 26.27 2.00 -14.36
N LEU A 150 24.99 1.71 -14.50
CA LEU A 150 23.98 1.95 -13.49
C LEU A 150 23.83 0.71 -12.62
N ARG A 151 23.91 0.86 -11.30
CA ARG A 151 23.67 -0.17 -10.31
C ARG A 151 22.25 -0.03 -9.79
N ILE A 152 21.50 -1.12 -9.76
CA ILE A 152 20.14 -1.22 -9.24
C ILE A 152 20.17 -2.17 -8.04
N GLU A 153 19.63 -1.74 -6.92
CA GLU A 153 19.64 -2.51 -5.68
C GLU A 153 18.26 -2.54 -5.04
N LEU A 154 17.91 -3.70 -4.46
CA LEU A 154 16.83 -3.82 -3.49
C LEU A 154 17.47 -3.78 -2.10
N VAL A 155 17.06 -2.81 -1.31
CA VAL A 155 17.63 -2.57 0.03
C VAL A 155 16.53 -2.52 1.08
N ASN A 156 16.85 -2.85 2.33
CA ASN A 156 15.97 -2.62 3.46
C ASN A 156 16.24 -1.24 4.09
N ARG A 157 15.53 -0.92 5.17
CA ARG A 157 15.69 0.34 5.92
C ARG A 157 17.06 0.50 6.58
N ASP A 158 17.76 -0.61 6.80
CA ASP A 158 19.08 -0.64 7.42
C ASP A 158 20.19 -0.63 6.36
N ASN A 159 19.83 -0.44 5.08
CA ASN A 159 20.70 -0.48 3.90
C ASN A 159 21.35 -1.86 3.63
N ASP A 160 20.77 -2.95 4.16
CA ASP A 160 21.17 -4.28 3.75
C ASP A 160 20.67 -4.56 2.32
N ILE A 161 21.55 -5.09 1.49
CA ILE A 161 21.28 -5.34 0.08
C ILE A 161 20.74 -6.77 -0.08
N TYR A 162 19.54 -6.91 -0.62
CA TYR A 162 18.93 -8.20 -0.94
C TYR A 162 19.24 -8.66 -2.36
N GLU A 163 19.41 -7.73 -3.28
CA GLU A 163 19.70 -8.03 -4.68
C GLU A 163 20.41 -6.85 -5.32
N THR A 164 21.35 -7.13 -6.23
CA THR A 164 22.06 -6.13 -7.03
C THR A 164 22.09 -6.55 -8.49
N GLN A 165 21.71 -5.64 -9.37
CA GLN A 165 21.83 -5.78 -10.81
C GLN A 165 22.52 -4.56 -11.43
N HIS A 166 22.98 -4.71 -12.67
CA HIS A 166 23.67 -3.66 -13.39
C HIS A 166 23.12 -3.48 -14.80
N LEU A 167 23.03 -2.23 -15.23
CA LEU A 167 22.68 -1.86 -16.59
C LEU A 167 23.77 -0.96 -17.18
N ASP A 168 24.17 -1.24 -18.41
CA ASP A 168 25.08 -0.37 -19.16
C ASP A 168 24.26 0.61 -20.00
N ILE A 169 24.16 1.85 -19.54
CA ILE A 169 23.44 2.92 -20.24
C ILE A 169 24.33 3.51 -21.32
N LYS A 170 23.87 3.53 -22.57
CA LYS A 170 24.67 3.93 -23.74
C LYS A 170 23.90 4.84 -24.69
N GLY A 171 24.55 5.89 -25.14
CA GLY A 171 24.05 6.79 -26.18
C GLY A 171 23.20 7.94 -25.66
N LYS A 172 23.02 8.93 -26.54
CA LYS A 172 22.36 10.21 -26.22
C LYS A 172 20.85 10.17 -26.44
N ASP A 173 20.35 9.11 -27.05
CA ASP A 173 18.93 8.93 -27.30
C ASP A 173 18.30 8.12 -26.15
N TRP A 174 17.06 8.46 -25.82
CA TRP A 174 16.28 7.71 -24.83
C TRP A 174 16.07 6.27 -25.29
N LYS A 175 16.38 5.33 -24.43
CA LYS A 175 16.16 3.90 -24.64
C LYS A 175 15.59 3.26 -23.39
N LYS A 176 14.76 2.24 -23.57
CA LYS A 176 14.31 1.39 -22.48
C LYS A 176 15.37 0.37 -22.15
N TYR A 177 15.68 0.26 -20.87
CA TYR A 177 16.55 -0.78 -20.29
C TYR A 177 15.72 -1.58 -19.28
N SER A 178 15.99 -2.86 -19.19
CA SER A 178 15.25 -3.74 -18.27
C SER A 178 16.19 -4.76 -17.66
N VAL A 179 15.87 -5.19 -16.43
CA VAL A 179 16.57 -6.25 -15.71
C VAL A 179 15.59 -6.94 -14.76
N ILE A 180 15.84 -8.20 -14.47
CA ILE A 180 15.06 -8.97 -13.48
C ILE A 180 15.84 -8.96 -12.16
N LEU A 181 15.17 -8.59 -11.08
CA LEU A 181 15.65 -8.67 -9.71
C LEU A 181 15.05 -9.91 -9.06
N SER A 182 15.88 -10.77 -8.48
CA SER A 182 15.46 -12.05 -7.88
C SER A 182 16.08 -12.17 -6.49
N PRO A 183 15.52 -11.48 -5.48
CA PRO A 183 16.05 -11.48 -4.12
C PRO A 183 16.00 -12.89 -3.51
N LYS A 184 17.02 -13.22 -2.71
CA LYS A 184 17.18 -14.54 -2.08
C LYS A 184 16.88 -14.50 -0.59
#